data_2a7c11d64b6ba5d0c664b3c73a115026
#
_entry.id   2a7c11d64b6ba5d0c664b3c73a115026
#
_cell.length_a   1.000
_cell.length_b   1.000
_cell.length_c   1.000
_cell.angle_alpha   90.00
_cell.angle_beta   90.00
_cell.angle_gamma   90.00
#
_symmetry.space_group_name_H-M   'P 1'
#
loop_
_entity.id
_entity.type
_entity.pdbx_description
1 polymer ?
#
loop_
_entity_poly.entity_id
_entity_poly.type
_entity_poly.pdbx_seq_one_letter_code
_entity_poly.pdbx_strand_id
1 'polypeptide(L)'
;MITKDDIDAFTQPTDADVVKAVAGLRSITQEQFIRDTIEKWASIIEVSLDTEITLVEDYNHKPKIPKSVRGIYVIFTNEQILYLGKGWVVDRQWSHAQKLTGEFKGANDTSNWAEFRRTIGIQDLTNIKLLYVPVKYEYNITALEGILIKQLQPLANDEIMVPLKVR
;
A
#
# COMPACT_ATOMS: atom_id res chain seq x y z
N MET A 1 -45.18 3.46 -17.05
CA MET A 1 -44.63 3.21 -18.40
C MET A 1 -43.41 4.10 -18.57
N ILE A 2 -42.26 3.53 -18.80
CA ILE A 2 -41.02 4.29 -19.06
C ILE A 2 -41.15 4.88 -20.46
N THR A 3 -41.08 6.18 -20.59
CA THR A 3 -41.16 6.88 -21.87
C THR A 3 -39.79 6.92 -22.55
N LYS A 4 -39.78 7.23 -23.86
CA LYS A 4 -38.53 7.41 -24.61
C LYS A 4 -37.69 8.54 -24.00
N ASP A 5 -38.32 9.60 -23.48
CA ASP A 5 -37.66 10.71 -22.83
C ASP A 5 -37.01 10.28 -21.48
N ASP A 6 -37.64 9.31 -20.78
CA ASP A 6 -37.06 8.71 -19.58
C ASP A 6 -35.81 7.87 -19.93
N ILE A 7 -35.80 7.20 -21.08
CA ILE A 7 -34.66 6.43 -21.57
C ILE A 7 -33.56 7.39 -22.04
N ASP A 8 -33.93 8.45 -22.74
CA ASP A 8 -32.95 9.46 -23.20
C ASP A 8 -32.32 10.26 -22.02
N ALA A 9 -33.05 10.40 -20.90
CA ALA A 9 -32.53 10.96 -19.66
C ALA A 9 -31.49 10.06 -18.96
N PHE A 10 -31.55 8.73 -19.23
CA PHE A 10 -30.57 7.77 -18.76
C PHE A 10 -29.36 7.60 -19.71
N THR A 11 -29.42 8.18 -20.90
CA THR A 11 -28.44 8.00 -21.93
C THR A 11 -27.31 9.00 -21.80
N GLN A 12 -26.23 8.54 -21.32
CA GLN A 12 -24.87 9.08 -21.28
C GLN A 12 -24.63 10.16 -20.24
N PRO A 13 -23.75 9.86 -19.27
CA PRO A 13 -23.25 10.87 -18.35
C PRO A 13 -22.66 12.02 -19.16
N THR A 14 -22.99 13.25 -18.79
CA THR A 14 -22.34 14.43 -19.35
C THR A 14 -20.86 14.45 -18.97
N ASP A 15 -20.03 15.13 -19.75
CA ASP A 15 -18.62 15.31 -19.39
C ASP A 15 -18.45 15.87 -17.98
N ALA A 16 -19.36 16.72 -17.53
CA ALA A 16 -19.39 17.24 -16.16
C ALA A 16 -19.67 16.13 -15.12
N ASP A 17 -20.56 15.19 -15.42
CA ASP A 17 -20.86 14.06 -14.54
C ASP A 17 -19.67 13.09 -14.46
N VAL A 18 -18.98 12.85 -15.56
CA VAL A 18 -17.74 12.06 -15.60
C VAL A 18 -16.64 12.73 -14.78
N VAL A 19 -16.43 14.03 -14.95
CA VAL A 19 -15.46 14.80 -14.17
C VAL A 19 -15.77 14.75 -12.68
N LYS A 20 -17.06 14.89 -12.31
CA LYS A 20 -17.51 14.81 -10.92
C LYS A 20 -17.32 13.41 -10.34
N ALA A 21 -17.62 12.35 -11.10
CA ALA A 21 -17.38 10.97 -10.67
C ALA A 21 -15.90 10.66 -10.51
N VAL A 22 -15.04 11.12 -11.42
CA VAL A 22 -13.59 10.99 -11.32
C VAL A 22 -13.04 11.80 -10.14
N ALA A 23 -13.54 13.00 -9.90
CA ALA A 23 -13.19 13.79 -8.72
C ALA A 23 -13.64 13.12 -7.42
N GLY A 24 -14.82 12.47 -7.40
CA GLY A 24 -15.30 11.66 -6.29
C GLY A 24 -14.41 10.45 -6.01
N LEU A 25 -13.93 9.76 -7.05
CA LEU A 25 -12.97 8.67 -6.93
C LEU A 25 -11.61 9.14 -6.42
N ARG A 26 -11.17 10.33 -6.81
CA ARG A 26 -9.94 10.96 -6.32
C ARG A 26 -10.05 11.48 -4.89
N SER A 27 -11.24 11.62 -4.32
CA SER A 27 -11.46 12.06 -2.95
C SER A 27 -11.16 10.98 -1.90
N ILE A 28 -11.06 9.70 -2.31
CA ILE A 28 -10.59 8.63 -1.44
C ILE A 28 -9.08 8.77 -1.31
N THR A 29 -8.61 9.06 -0.09
CA THR A 29 -7.18 9.15 0.18
C THR A 29 -6.52 7.77 -0.01
N GLN A 30 -5.24 7.78 -0.35
CA GLN A 30 -4.45 6.54 -0.44
C GLN A 30 -4.50 5.75 0.88
N GLU A 31 -4.43 6.47 2.00
CA GLU A 31 -4.56 5.86 3.33
C GLU A 31 -5.88 5.12 3.49
N GLN A 32 -7.00 5.75 3.16
CA GLN A 32 -8.31 5.15 3.31
C GLN A 32 -8.48 3.92 2.41
N PHE A 33 -7.99 4.00 1.19
CA PHE A 33 -7.99 2.86 0.27
C PHE A 33 -7.21 1.66 0.83
N ILE A 34 -6.03 1.90 1.40
CA ILE A 34 -5.23 0.84 2.04
C ILE A 34 -5.96 0.26 3.24
N ARG A 35 -6.51 1.10 4.12
CA ARG A 35 -7.29 0.65 5.30
C ARG A 35 -8.47 -0.22 4.91
N ASP A 36 -9.29 0.25 4.00
CA ASP A 36 -10.47 -0.46 3.53
C ASP A 36 -10.11 -1.81 2.90
N THR A 37 -9.01 -1.86 2.16
CA THR A 37 -8.52 -3.08 1.52
C THR A 37 -8.03 -4.10 2.56
N ILE A 38 -7.28 -3.66 3.56
CA ILE A 38 -6.81 -4.54 4.65
C ILE A 38 -8.00 -5.10 5.44
N GLU A 39 -8.92 -4.26 5.86
CA GLU A 39 -10.09 -4.67 6.63
C GLU A 39 -10.99 -5.63 5.84
N LYS A 40 -11.24 -5.32 4.57
CA LYS A 40 -12.03 -6.16 3.68
C LYS A 40 -11.45 -7.57 3.56
N TRP A 41 -10.17 -7.67 3.25
CA TRP A 41 -9.55 -8.97 3.01
C TRP A 41 -9.30 -9.75 4.29
N ALA A 42 -8.96 -9.09 5.40
CA ALA A 42 -8.91 -9.71 6.70
C ALA A 42 -10.26 -10.35 7.07
N SER A 43 -11.36 -9.66 6.81
CA SER A 43 -12.71 -10.18 7.02
C SER A 43 -13.03 -11.38 6.12
N ILE A 44 -12.70 -11.30 4.83
CA ILE A 44 -12.97 -12.37 3.86
C ILE A 44 -12.24 -13.66 4.21
N ILE A 45 -10.99 -13.58 4.65
CA ILE A 45 -10.20 -14.75 5.05
C ILE A 45 -10.30 -15.08 6.55
N GLU A 46 -11.20 -14.42 7.26
CA GLU A 46 -11.47 -14.64 8.69
C GLU A 46 -10.23 -14.45 9.59
N VAL A 47 -9.40 -13.48 9.27
CA VAL A 47 -8.27 -13.06 10.10
C VAL A 47 -8.70 -11.96 11.04
N SER A 48 -8.60 -12.20 12.35
CA SER A 48 -8.80 -11.17 13.35
C SER A 48 -7.58 -10.24 13.39
N LEU A 49 -7.82 -8.95 13.25
CA LEU A 49 -6.81 -7.93 13.49
C LEU A 49 -6.77 -7.66 14.99
N ASP A 50 -5.57 -7.71 15.58
CA ASP A 50 -5.42 -7.59 17.04
C ASP A 50 -5.74 -6.19 17.57
N THR A 51 -5.52 -5.18 16.74
CA THR A 51 -5.77 -3.77 17.05
C THR A 51 -6.16 -2.99 15.80
N GLU A 52 -6.42 -1.72 15.98
CA GLU A 52 -6.64 -0.81 14.85
C GLU A 52 -5.40 -0.69 13.95
N ILE A 53 -5.64 -0.42 12.68
CA ILE A 53 -4.59 -0.06 11.73
C ILE A 53 -4.06 1.32 12.12
N THR A 54 -2.77 1.41 12.38
CA THR A 54 -2.13 2.63 12.87
C THR A 54 -1.34 3.33 11.77
N LEU A 55 -1.57 4.64 11.63
CA LEU A 55 -0.82 5.50 10.73
C LEU A 55 0.40 6.09 11.44
N VAL A 56 1.54 6.04 10.77
CA VAL A 56 2.76 6.78 11.11
C VAL A 56 2.99 7.82 10.02
N GLU A 57 2.71 9.07 10.32
CA GLU A 57 2.84 10.17 9.35
C GLU A 57 4.28 10.66 9.21
N ASP A 58 5.03 10.59 10.27
CA ASP A 58 6.40 11.09 10.32
C ASP A 58 7.41 9.94 10.21
N TYR A 59 7.61 9.50 8.98
CA TYR A 59 8.56 8.43 8.69
C TYR A 59 10.04 8.84 8.85
N ASN A 60 10.33 10.13 8.83
CA ASN A 60 11.68 10.68 8.99
C ASN A 60 12.19 10.62 10.43
N HIS A 61 11.31 10.74 11.38
CA HIS A 61 11.64 10.64 12.79
C HIS A 61 11.38 9.19 13.20
N LYS A 62 12.36 8.51 13.76
CA LYS A 62 12.21 7.13 14.23
C LYS A 62 10.79 6.92 14.76
N PRO A 63 9.89 6.30 13.99
CA PRO A 63 8.50 6.22 14.39
C PRO A 63 8.40 5.49 15.72
N LYS A 64 7.58 5.99 16.62
CA LYS A 64 7.35 5.37 17.93
C LYS A 64 6.48 4.12 17.76
N ILE A 65 6.99 3.13 17.08
CA ILE A 65 6.34 1.83 16.95
C ILE A 65 6.86 0.94 18.07
N PRO A 66 5.97 0.32 18.88
CA PRO A 66 6.41 -0.62 19.90
C PRO A 66 7.23 -1.76 19.29
N LYS A 67 8.33 -2.13 19.92
CA LYS A 67 9.22 -3.20 19.43
C LYS A 67 8.54 -4.56 19.32
N SER A 68 7.48 -4.77 20.07
CA SER A 68 6.70 -6.01 20.09
C SER A 68 5.69 -6.14 18.94
N VAL A 69 5.57 -5.13 18.08
CA VAL A 69 4.59 -5.17 16.97
C VAL A 69 5.11 -6.04 15.84
N ARG A 70 4.39 -7.11 15.60
CA ARG A 70 4.58 -8.00 14.46
C ARG A 70 3.29 -8.09 13.66
N GLY A 71 3.38 -7.92 12.37
CA GLY A 71 2.18 -7.93 11.52
C GLY A 71 2.47 -7.50 10.09
N ILE A 72 1.48 -6.86 9.51
CA ILE A 72 1.55 -6.28 8.17
C ILE A 72 1.88 -4.80 8.27
N TYR A 73 2.67 -4.30 7.34
CA TYR A 73 2.92 -2.88 7.19
C TYR A 73 2.92 -2.48 5.71
N VAL A 74 2.49 -1.26 5.44
CA VAL A 74 2.42 -0.68 4.10
C VAL A 74 3.13 0.67 4.10
N ILE A 75 4.07 0.84 3.20
CA ILE A 75 4.80 2.10 2.97
C ILE A 75 4.21 2.75 1.73
N PHE A 76 3.79 4.00 1.83
CA PHE A 76 3.08 4.68 0.76
C PHE A 76 3.29 6.20 0.78
N THR A 77 2.98 6.82 -0.35
CA THR A 77 2.80 8.28 -0.49
C THR A 77 1.34 8.58 -0.82
N ASN A 78 0.99 9.84 -0.95
CA ASN A 78 -0.37 10.19 -1.38
C ASN A 78 -0.70 9.68 -2.79
N GLU A 79 0.32 9.49 -3.63
CA GLU A 79 0.15 9.08 -5.03
C GLU A 79 0.37 7.58 -5.27
N GLN A 80 1.19 6.93 -4.44
CA GLN A 80 1.68 5.59 -4.74
C GLN A 80 1.82 4.72 -3.49
N ILE A 81 1.51 3.43 -3.63
CA ILE A 81 1.87 2.41 -2.65
C ILE A 81 3.25 1.88 -3.03
N LEU A 82 4.22 2.07 -2.13
CA LEU A 82 5.62 1.75 -2.42
C LEU A 82 5.96 0.30 -2.09
N TYR A 83 5.56 -0.16 -0.91
CA TYR A 83 5.91 -1.49 -0.44
C TYR A 83 4.91 -2.00 0.59
N LEU A 84 4.66 -3.29 0.56
CA LEU A 84 3.93 -4.02 1.59
C LEU A 84 4.78 -5.17 2.10
N GLY A 85 4.86 -5.33 3.39
CA GLY A 85 5.65 -6.38 4.01
C GLY A 85 5.07 -6.89 5.31
N LYS A 86 5.76 -7.87 5.87
CA LYS A 86 5.43 -8.50 7.14
C LYS A 86 6.64 -8.64 8.06
N GLY A 87 6.38 -8.86 9.31
CA GLY A 87 7.38 -9.15 10.33
C GLY A 87 7.39 -8.15 11.48
N TRP A 88 8.54 -7.97 12.10
CA TRP A 88 8.76 -6.98 13.15
C TRP A 88 8.82 -5.60 12.54
N VAL A 89 7.78 -4.81 12.74
CA VAL A 89 7.58 -3.56 11.99
C VAL A 89 8.71 -2.56 12.23
N VAL A 90 9.17 -2.41 13.46
CA VAL A 90 10.26 -1.49 13.82
C VAL A 90 11.53 -1.78 13.05
N ASP A 91 11.95 -3.03 13.00
CA ASP A 91 13.23 -3.41 12.36
C ASP A 91 13.13 -3.28 10.83
N ARG A 92 12.01 -3.69 10.30
CA ARG A 92 11.78 -3.67 8.85
C ARG A 92 11.67 -2.26 8.31
N GLN A 93 10.91 -1.40 8.98
CA GLN A 93 10.71 -0.02 8.52
C GLN A 93 12.03 0.75 8.45
N TRP A 94 12.93 0.54 9.41
CA TRP A 94 14.22 1.21 9.42
C TRP A 94 15.11 0.78 8.25
N SER A 95 15.15 -0.51 7.97
CA SER A 95 15.85 -1.05 6.80
C SER A 95 15.30 -0.49 5.49
N HIS A 96 13.99 -0.39 5.36
CA HIS A 96 13.36 0.16 4.16
C HIS A 96 13.59 1.67 4.02
N ALA A 97 13.59 2.42 5.12
CA ALA A 97 13.91 3.84 5.09
C ALA A 97 15.31 4.08 4.49
N GLN A 98 16.30 3.33 4.94
CA GLN A 98 17.66 3.41 4.39
C GLN A 98 17.73 3.04 2.90
N LYS A 99 16.95 2.05 2.46
CA LYS A 99 16.89 1.67 1.06
C LYS A 99 16.23 2.74 0.19
N LEU A 100 15.18 3.39 0.69
CA LEU A 100 14.49 4.47 0.00
C LEU A 100 15.36 5.72 -0.18
N THR A 101 16.17 6.06 0.82
CA THR A 101 17.09 7.20 0.75
C THR A 101 18.41 6.89 0.06
N GLY A 102 18.69 5.64 -0.25
CA GLY A 102 19.97 5.21 -0.81
C GLY A 102 21.10 5.10 0.22
N GLU A 103 20.81 5.26 1.50
CA GLU A 103 21.80 5.16 2.59
C GLU A 103 22.16 3.72 2.99
N PHE A 104 21.46 2.75 2.43
CA PHE A 104 21.73 1.34 2.71
C PHE A 104 23.10 0.91 2.19
N LYS A 105 24.00 0.58 3.10
CA LYS A 105 25.38 0.16 2.81
C LYS A 105 25.55 -1.37 2.75
N GLY A 106 24.48 -2.11 2.51
CA GLY A 106 24.56 -3.57 2.35
C GLY A 106 25.37 -3.95 1.10
N ALA A 107 26.19 -4.99 1.21
CA ALA A 107 27.13 -5.40 0.15
C ALA A 107 26.48 -5.83 -1.17
N ASN A 108 25.18 -6.14 -1.17
CA ASN A 108 24.45 -6.62 -2.35
C ASN A 108 23.08 -5.95 -2.42
N ASP A 109 23.05 -4.70 -2.86
CA ASP A 109 21.78 -4.05 -3.17
C ASP A 109 21.23 -4.53 -4.53
N THR A 110 21.01 -5.83 -4.64
CA THR A 110 20.32 -6.49 -5.76
C THR A 110 18.81 -6.59 -5.51
N SER A 111 18.35 -5.92 -4.46
CA SER A 111 16.96 -5.93 -4.05
C SER A 111 16.08 -5.16 -5.05
N ASN A 112 14.80 -5.43 -5.06
CA ASN A 112 13.82 -4.66 -5.82
C ASN A 112 13.83 -3.18 -5.50
N TRP A 113 14.32 -2.80 -4.33
CA TRP A 113 14.55 -1.42 -3.97
C TRP A 113 15.63 -0.74 -4.81
N ALA A 114 16.66 -1.47 -5.25
CA ALA A 114 17.67 -0.94 -6.16
C ALA A 114 17.06 -0.67 -7.55
N GLU A 115 16.23 -1.57 -8.04
CA GLU A 115 15.48 -1.37 -9.28
C GLU A 115 14.51 -0.19 -9.17
N PHE A 116 13.78 -0.12 -8.06
CA PHE A 116 12.88 0.99 -7.77
C PHE A 116 13.62 2.34 -7.81
N ARG A 117 14.76 2.46 -7.15
CA ARG A 117 15.56 3.68 -7.17
C ARG A 117 16.10 4.04 -8.55
N ARG A 118 16.46 3.05 -9.36
CA ARG A 118 16.88 3.30 -10.74
C ARG A 118 15.74 3.82 -11.61
N THR A 119 14.54 3.36 -11.38
CA THR A 119 13.36 3.68 -12.19
C THR A 119 12.66 4.96 -11.73
N ILE A 120 12.48 5.13 -10.44
CA ILE A 120 11.66 6.20 -9.84
C ILE A 120 12.53 7.23 -9.11
N GLY A 121 13.75 6.85 -8.72
CA GLY A 121 14.70 7.69 -8.01
C GLY A 121 14.68 7.52 -6.51
N ILE A 122 15.55 8.29 -5.84
CA ILE A 122 15.63 8.32 -4.38
C ILE A 122 14.44 9.11 -3.84
N GLN A 123 13.76 8.54 -2.85
CA GLN A 123 12.60 9.16 -2.24
C GLN A 123 12.99 10.08 -1.08
N ASP A 124 12.30 11.21 -0.98
CA ASP A 124 12.32 12.04 0.21
C ASP A 124 11.37 11.44 1.24
N LEU A 125 11.90 11.08 2.41
CA LEU A 125 11.11 10.47 3.49
C LEU A 125 10.03 11.39 4.05
N THR A 126 10.11 12.72 3.83
CA THR A 126 9.10 13.68 4.35
C THR A 126 7.68 13.40 3.84
N ASN A 127 7.57 12.83 2.65
CA ASN A 127 6.29 12.52 2.01
C ASN A 127 5.86 11.07 2.19
N ILE A 128 6.64 10.27 2.91
CA ILE A 128 6.39 8.85 3.09
C ILE A 128 5.64 8.62 4.39
N LYS A 129 4.61 7.81 4.30
CA LYS A 129 3.78 7.36 5.41
C LYS A 129 3.86 5.84 5.54
N LEU A 130 3.58 5.35 6.72
CA LEU A 130 3.51 3.94 7.02
C LEU A 130 2.21 3.62 7.74
N LEU A 131 1.48 2.64 7.25
CA LEU A 131 0.41 1.99 7.98
C LEU A 131 0.90 0.64 8.50
N TYR A 132 0.54 0.29 9.71
CA TYR A 132 0.79 -1.06 10.22
C TYR A 132 -0.40 -1.59 11.00
N VAL A 133 -0.53 -2.90 11.02
CA VAL A 133 -1.53 -3.62 11.81
C VAL A 133 -0.90 -4.87 12.41
N PRO A 134 -0.97 -5.04 13.75
CA PRO A 134 -0.55 -6.27 14.40
C PRO A 134 -1.46 -7.43 14.01
N VAL A 135 -0.87 -8.57 13.73
CA VAL A 135 -1.58 -9.82 13.46
C VAL A 135 -0.93 -10.95 14.25
N LYS A 136 -1.74 -11.69 15.02
CA LYS A 136 -1.25 -12.60 16.04
C LYS A 136 -0.49 -13.81 15.54
N TYR A 137 -0.96 -14.42 14.45
CA TYR A 137 -0.42 -15.71 14.00
C TYR A 137 0.33 -15.58 12.67
N GLU A 138 1.50 -16.21 12.58
CA GLU A 138 2.36 -16.15 11.38
C GLU A 138 1.66 -16.62 10.11
N TYR A 139 0.87 -17.67 10.18
CA TYR A 139 0.11 -18.14 9.02
C TYR A 139 -0.94 -17.13 8.54
N ASN A 140 -1.56 -16.39 9.47
CA ASN A 140 -2.48 -15.31 9.13
C ASN A 140 -1.76 -14.12 8.51
N ILE A 141 -0.61 -13.76 9.04
CA ILE A 141 0.25 -12.69 8.50
C ILE A 141 0.64 -13.04 7.06
N THR A 142 1.11 -14.26 6.82
CA THR A 142 1.55 -14.72 5.51
C THR A 142 0.40 -14.77 4.50
N ALA A 143 -0.76 -15.29 4.90
CA ALA A 143 -1.94 -15.35 4.03
C ALA A 143 -2.43 -13.94 3.65
N LEU A 144 -2.52 -13.04 4.62
CA LEU A 144 -2.97 -11.67 4.41
C LEU A 144 -1.97 -10.88 3.54
N GLU A 145 -0.66 -11.01 3.79
CA GLU A 145 0.37 -10.38 2.97
C GLU A 145 0.24 -10.76 1.50
N GLY A 146 0.16 -12.05 1.20
CA GLY A 146 0.06 -12.52 -0.19
C GLY A 146 -1.15 -11.99 -0.93
N ILE A 147 -2.29 -11.91 -0.26
CA ILE A 147 -3.52 -11.35 -0.85
C ILE A 147 -3.38 -9.84 -1.05
N LEU A 148 -2.90 -9.13 -0.05
CA LEU A 148 -2.77 -7.68 -0.11
C LEU A 148 -1.77 -7.20 -1.15
N ILE A 149 -0.66 -7.92 -1.36
CA ILE A 149 0.29 -7.61 -2.45
C ILE A 149 -0.42 -7.66 -3.80
N LYS A 150 -1.25 -8.67 -4.04
CA LYS A 150 -2.02 -8.78 -5.28
C LYS A 150 -3.08 -7.70 -5.44
N GLN A 151 -3.71 -7.30 -4.36
CA GLN A 151 -4.79 -6.30 -4.39
C GLN A 151 -4.29 -4.86 -4.44
N LEU A 152 -3.23 -4.55 -3.71
CA LEU A 152 -2.66 -3.21 -3.62
C LEU A 152 -1.60 -2.92 -4.68
N GLN A 153 -0.97 -3.94 -5.22
CA GLN A 153 0.09 -3.87 -6.24
C GLN A 153 1.19 -2.85 -5.90
N PRO A 154 1.90 -3.03 -4.75
CA PRO A 154 2.96 -2.11 -4.37
C PRO A 154 4.12 -2.15 -5.37
N LEU A 155 4.72 -1.00 -5.66
CA LEU A 155 5.72 -0.87 -6.72
C LEU A 155 7.01 -1.67 -6.48
N ALA A 156 7.44 -1.79 -5.23
CA ALA A 156 8.72 -2.40 -4.88
C ALA A 156 8.63 -3.87 -4.41
N ASN A 157 7.47 -4.51 -4.51
CA ASN A 157 7.33 -5.93 -4.19
C ASN A 157 7.73 -6.81 -5.38
N ASP A 158 8.39 -7.92 -5.09
CA ASP A 158 8.98 -8.86 -6.08
C ASP A 158 8.00 -9.31 -7.17
N GLU A 159 6.79 -9.58 -6.78
CA GLU A 159 5.75 -10.11 -7.68
C GLU A 159 5.34 -9.13 -8.78
N ILE A 160 5.66 -7.84 -8.61
CA ILE A 160 5.30 -6.78 -9.56
C ILE A 160 6.52 -6.26 -10.31
N MET A 161 7.68 -6.26 -9.65
CA MET A 161 8.93 -5.76 -10.20
C MET A 161 9.67 -6.79 -11.07
N VAL A 162 9.27 -8.04 -11.06
CA VAL A 162 9.82 -9.04 -11.99
C VAL A 162 9.24 -8.75 -13.38
N PRO A 163 10.02 -8.25 -14.33
CA PRO A 163 9.56 -8.16 -15.70
C PRO A 163 9.11 -9.56 -16.11
N LEU A 164 7.92 -9.67 -16.66
CA LEU A 164 7.50 -10.89 -17.34
C LEU A 164 8.65 -11.26 -18.27
N LYS A 165 9.45 -12.23 -17.87
CA LYS A 165 10.41 -12.84 -18.79
C LYS A 165 9.54 -13.49 -19.85
N VAL A 166 9.34 -12.76 -20.94
CA VAL A 166 8.81 -13.33 -22.17
C VAL A 166 9.79 -14.41 -22.56
N ARG A 167 9.40 -15.63 -22.27
CA ARG A 167 10.12 -16.81 -22.74
C ARG A 167 9.84 -17.01 -24.24
#